data_21b4518d8c4d392f9747d7de0b2a54cf
#
_entry.id   21b4518d8c4d392f9747d7de0b2a54cf
#
_cell.length_a   1.000
_cell.length_b   1.000
_cell.length_c   1.000
_cell.angle_alpha   90.00
_cell.angle_beta   90.00
_cell.angle_gamma   90.00
#
_symmetry.space_group_name_H-M   'P 1'
#
loop_
_entity.id
_entity.type
_entity.pdbx_description
1 polymer ?
#
loop_
_entity_poly.entity_id
_entity_poly.type
_entity_poly.pdbx_seq_one_letter_code
_entity_poly.pdbx_strand_id
1 'polypeptide(L)'
;SELISNLKNQSTEWKSCVTLYFETETRVITKKLIGLISKPETLVNNIFYNSSLNMGTKPANELLSVTVIDTHSHSNEALIEAVKAELQSYCGITTTKFIKLYHIPRALPKLNNLKYDMMPSETQLTNSLFLAGDTQLNGSLNAALISGERAALGVIEAISSAK
;
A
#
# COMPACT_ATOMS: atom_id res chain seq x y z
N SER A 1 6.58 27.36 -16.75
CA SER A 1 7.93 26.95 -17.05
C SER A 1 7.93 25.48 -17.47
N GLU A 2 8.93 25.09 -18.25
CA GLU A 2 9.12 23.74 -18.82
C GLU A 2 9.09 22.63 -17.76
N LEU A 3 9.65 22.88 -16.59
CA LEU A 3 9.65 21.96 -15.43
C LEU A 3 8.23 21.57 -14.98
N ILE A 4 7.32 22.55 -14.89
CA ILE A 4 5.93 22.32 -14.48
C ILE A 4 5.16 21.59 -15.59
N SER A 5 5.47 21.86 -16.85
CA SER A 5 4.87 21.18 -18.00
C SER A 5 5.23 19.68 -18.01
N ASN A 6 6.50 19.35 -17.80
CA ASN A 6 6.98 17.97 -17.79
C ASN A 6 6.44 17.17 -16.57
N LEU A 7 6.28 17.82 -15.41
CA LEU A 7 5.67 17.20 -14.24
C LEU A 7 4.16 17.00 -14.40
N LYS A 8 3.45 17.92 -15.07
CA LYS A 8 2.00 17.78 -15.33
C LYS A 8 1.67 16.62 -16.27
N ASN A 9 2.55 16.27 -17.17
CA ASN A 9 2.37 15.13 -18.08
C ASN A 9 2.59 13.77 -17.42
N GLN A 10 3.01 13.74 -16.14
CA GLN A 10 3.18 12.55 -15.32
C GLN A 10 2.04 12.38 -14.30
N SER A 11 0.80 12.61 -14.70
CA SER A 11 -0.35 12.35 -13.83
C SER A 11 -0.46 10.85 -13.54
N THR A 12 -0.15 10.46 -12.31
CA THR A 12 -0.31 9.09 -11.86
C THR A 12 -1.74 8.89 -11.36
N GLU A 13 -2.45 7.93 -11.95
CA GLU A 13 -3.68 7.43 -11.36
C GLU A 13 -3.37 6.60 -10.11
N TRP A 14 -4.28 6.58 -9.15
CA TRP A 14 -4.09 5.91 -7.87
C TRP A 14 -5.16 4.85 -7.63
N LYS A 15 -4.75 3.75 -7.06
CA LYS A 15 -5.66 2.78 -6.44
C LYS A 15 -5.93 3.22 -5.02
N SER A 16 -7.19 3.13 -4.60
CA SER A 16 -7.62 3.42 -3.24
C SER A 16 -7.81 2.13 -2.44
N CYS A 17 -7.83 2.25 -1.13
CA CYS A 17 -8.29 1.20 -0.24
C CYS A 17 -8.97 1.80 0.99
N VAL A 18 -9.64 0.95 1.75
CA VAL A 18 -10.17 1.27 3.08
C VAL A 18 -9.50 0.37 4.09
N THR A 19 -9.05 0.92 5.20
CA THR A 19 -8.53 0.14 6.33
C THR A 19 -9.46 0.30 7.52
N LEU A 20 -9.93 -0.84 8.04
CA LEU A 20 -10.76 -0.91 9.24
C LEU A 20 -9.95 -1.50 10.39
N TYR A 21 -10.22 -1.03 11.60
CA TYR A 21 -9.61 -1.54 12.83
C TYR A 21 -10.69 -2.09 13.75
N PHE A 22 -10.44 -3.28 14.27
CA PHE A 22 -11.33 -3.98 15.20
C PHE A 22 -10.56 -4.48 16.42
N GLU A 23 -11.27 -4.60 17.56
CA GLU A 23 -10.81 -5.44 18.66
C GLU A 23 -11.35 -6.87 18.48
N THR A 24 -10.52 -7.84 18.85
CA THR A 24 -10.90 -9.26 18.96
C THR A 24 -10.35 -9.83 20.26
N GLU A 25 -10.99 -10.85 20.83
CA GLU A 25 -10.50 -11.50 22.06
C GLU A 25 -9.25 -12.35 21.80
N THR A 26 -9.19 -12.97 20.63
CA THR A 26 -8.13 -13.91 20.27
C THR A 26 -7.59 -13.61 18.87
N ARG A 27 -6.38 -14.12 18.61
CA ARG A 27 -5.78 -14.12 17.26
C ARG A 27 -5.93 -15.48 16.61
N VAL A 28 -6.40 -15.51 15.36
CA VAL A 28 -6.36 -16.72 14.52
C VAL A 28 -4.98 -16.88 13.84
N ILE A 29 -4.25 -15.77 13.64
CA ILE A 29 -2.88 -15.78 13.13
C ILE A 29 -1.95 -15.45 14.30
N THR A 30 -1.25 -16.44 14.81
CA THR A 30 -0.34 -16.27 15.97
C THR A 30 1.01 -15.71 15.60
N LYS A 31 1.45 -15.88 14.34
CA LYS A 31 2.70 -15.33 13.81
C LYS A 31 2.52 -13.87 13.37
N LYS A 32 3.62 -13.12 13.28
CA LYS A 32 3.64 -11.73 12.76
C LYS A 32 3.55 -11.71 11.24
N LEU A 33 2.45 -12.21 10.70
CA LEU A 33 2.21 -12.39 9.25
C LEU A 33 0.92 -11.70 8.84
N ILE A 34 0.90 -11.20 7.60
CA ILE A 34 -0.31 -10.74 6.93
C ILE A 34 -1.07 -11.99 6.44
N GLY A 35 -2.35 -12.08 6.79
CA GLY A 35 -3.27 -13.06 6.25
C GLY A 35 -3.95 -12.51 5.00
N LEU A 36 -3.97 -13.29 3.92
CA LEU A 36 -4.68 -12.95 2.69
C LEU A 36 -5.94 -13.81 2.58
N ILE A 37 -7.04 -13.22 2.12
CA ILE A 37 -8.26 -13.95 1.77
C ILE A 37 -8.28 -14.11 0.26
N SER A 38 -8.01 -15.33 -0.23
CA SER A 38 -7.87 -15.64 -1.65
C SER A 38 -9.19 -16.05 -2.33
N LYS A 39 -10.32 -15.83 -1.67
CA LYS A 39 -11.63 -16.17 -2.23
C LYS A 39 -12.10 -15.06 -3.19
N PRO A 40 -12.56 -15.39 -4.42
CA PRO A 40 -13.14 -14.40 -5.32
C PRO A 40 -14.32 -13.66 -4.69
N GLU A 41 -14.52 -12.41 -5.09
CA GLU A 41 -15.67 -11.57 -4.68
C GLU A 41 -15.74 -11.25 -3.19
N THR A 42 -14.63 -11.39 -2.42
CA THR A 42 -14.57 -10.94 -1.03
C THR A 42 -14.17 -9.47 -0.96
N LEU A 43 -14.76 -8.74 -0.01
CA LEU A 43 -14.37 -7.35 0.32
C LEU A 43 -13.00 -7.32 1.00
N VAL A 44 -12.76 -8.24 1.92
CA VAL A 44 -11.53 -8.31 2.70
C VAL A 44 -10.40 -8.87 1.84
N ASN A 45 -9.40 -8.02 1.56
CA ASN A 45 -8.19 -8.42 0.85
C ASN A 45 -7.16 -9.03 1.80
N ASN A 46 -6.86 -8.35 2.89
CA ASN A 46 -5.90 -8.83 3.88
C ASN A 46 -6.23 -8.39 5.29
N ILE A 47 -5.67 -9.14 6.24
CA ILE A 47 -5.78 -8.88 7.67
C ILE A 47 -4.40 -8.91 8.32
N PHE A 48 -4.22 -8.12 9.40
CA PHE A 48 -3.01 -8.13 10.19
C PHE A 48 -3.31 -7.78 11.65
N TYR A 49 -2.74 -8.55 12.60
CA TYR A 49 -2.84 -8.25 14.01
C TYR A 49 -1.73 -7.29 14.45
N ASN A 50 -2.03 -5.98 14.54
CA ASN A 50 -1.07 -4.95 14.95
C ASN A 50 -0.53 -5.21 16.37
N SER A 51 -1.36 -5.75 17.26
CA SER A 51 -0.95 -6.18 18.60
C SER A 51 0.13 -7.26 18.61
N SER A 52 0.30 -7.99 17.50
CA SER A 52 1.39 -8.99 17.37
C SER A 52 2.79 -8.36 17.36
N LEU A 53 2.91 -7.06 17.06
CA LEU A 53 4.18 -6.33 17.03
C LEU A 53 4.62 -5.87 18.43
N ASN A 54 3.72 -5.85 19.41
CA ASN A 54 4.06 -5.45 20.77
C ASN A 54 5.04 -6.44 21.40
N MET A 55 6.17 -5.93 21.87
CA MET A 55 7.23 -6.71 22.54
C MET A 55 7.08 -6.74 24.08
N GLY A 56 6.02 -6.11 24.60
CA GLY A 56 5.74 -5.98 26.04
C GLY A 56 4.65 -6.93 26.54
N THR A 57 3.88 -6.46 27.53
CA THR A 57 2.75 -7.20 28.12
C THR A 57 1.68 -7.50 27.09
N LYS A 58 1.13 -8.71 27.14
CA LYS A 58 0.00 -9.11 26.27
C LYS A 58 -1.19 -8.18 26.52
N PRO A 59 -1.75 -7.52 25.49
CA PRO A 59 -2.94 -6.69 25.66
C PRO A 59 -4.16 -7.56 26.05
N ALA A 60 -5.14 -6.95 26.71
CA ALA A 60 -6.39 -7.62 27.06
C ALA A 60 -7.16 -8.08 25.83
N ASN A 61 -7.17 -7.24 24.78
CA ASN A 61 -7.77 -7.52 23.48
C ASN A 61 -6.74 -7.34 22.38
N GLU A 62 -6.94 -8.06 21.29
CA GLU A 62 -6.09 -7.97 20.10
C GLU A 62 -6.58 -6.90 19.16
N LEU A 63 -5.64 -6.14 18.55
CA LEU A 63 -5.94 -5.14 17.53
C LEU A 63 -5.75 -5.74 16.15
N LEU A 64 -6.85 -5.86 15.41
CA LEU A 64 -6.92 -6.36 14.05
C LEU A 64 -7.08 -5.19 13.07
N SER A 65 -6.20 -5.08 12.08
CA SER A 65 -6.40 -4.26 10.89
C SER A 65 -6.88 -5.12 9.72
N VAL A 66 -7.82 -4.57 8.95
CA VAL A 66 -8.46 -5.22 7.81
C VAL A 66 -8.41 -4.27 6.64
N THR A 67 -7.87 -4.72 5.50
CA THR A 67 -7.81 -3.91 4.27
C THR A 67 -8.84 -4.38 3.26
N VAL A 68 -9.63 -3.44 2.77
CA VAL A 68 -10.62 -3.61 1.70
C VAL A 68 -10.14 -2.80 0.49
N ILE A 69 -10.07 -3.43 -0.69
CA ILE A 69 -9.59 -2.78 -1.92
C ILE A 69 -10.76 -2.16 -2.69
N ASP A 70 -11.88 -2.87 -2.82
CA ASP A 70 -13.08 -2.41 -3.50
C ASP A 70 -14.25 -2.37 -2.51
N THR A 71 -14.81 -1.19 -2.32
CA THR A 71 -15.93 -1.01 -1.38
C THR A 71 -17.29 -1.28 -2.02
N HIS A 72 -17.35 -1.56 -3.33
CA HIS A 72 -18.60 -1.79 -4.09
C HIS A 72 -19.71 -0.76 -3.78
N SER A 73 -19.34 0.50 -3.55
CA SER A 73 -20.27 1.60 -3.21
C SER A 73 -21.04 1.43 -1.88
N HIS A 74 -20.53 0.64 -0.95
CA HIS A 74 -21.11 0.53 0.40
C HIS A 74 -21.00 1.86 1.15
N SER A 75 -22.00 2.17 2.00
CA SER A 75 -21.81 3.15 3.07
C SER A 75 -20.82 2.61 4.10
N ASN A 76 -20.26 3.49 4.94
CA ASN A 76 -19.31 3.05 5.96
C ASN A 76 -19.91 2.01 6.92
N GLU A 77 -21.18 2.20 7.29
CA GLU A 77 -21.91 1.29 8.19
C GLU A 77 -22.13 -0.08 7.54
N ALA A 78 -22.57 -0.08 6.28
CA ALA A 78 -22.79 -1.31 5.52
C ALA A 78 -21.46 -2.05 5.30
N LEU A 79 -20.37 -1.33 5.01
CA LEU A 79 -19.04 -1.90 4.84
C LEU A 79 -18.53 -2.55 6.13
N ILE A 80 -18.70 -1.90 7.29
CA ILE A 80 -18.30 -2.44 8.59
C ILE A 80 -19.02 -3.77 8.86
N GLU A 81 -20.34 -3.84 8.66
CA GLU A 81 -21.10 -5.05 8.92
C GLU A 81 -20.79 -6.17 7.90
N ALA A 82 -20.60 -5.85 6.63
CA ALA A 82 -20.20 -6.81 5.61
C ALA A 82 -18.80 -7.39 5.91
N VAL A 83 -17.84 -6.56 6.31
CA VAL A 83 -16.49 -7.00 6.71
C VAL A 83 -16.55 -7.90 7.95
N LYS A 84 -17.33 -7.58 8.97
CA LYS A 84 -17.52 -8.45 10.14
C LYS A 84 -18.08 -9.82 9.74
N ALA A 85 -19.08 -9.85 8.86
CA ALA A 85 -19.66 -11.09 8.36
C ALA A 85 -18.64 -11.95 7.60
N GLU A 86 -17.81 -11.34 6.74
CA GLU A 86 -16.75 -12.05 6.03
C GLU A 86 -15.66 -12.57 6.97
N LEU A 87 -15.21 -11.77 7.93
CA LEU A 87 -14.22 -12.19 8.93
C LEU A 87 -14.72 -13.41 9.73
N GLN A 88 -15.98 -13.41 10.13
CA GLN A 88 -16.58 -14.55 10.83
C GLN A 88 -16.69 -15.77 9.92
N SER A 89 -17.20 -15.60 8.68
CA SER A 89 -17.51 -16.71 7.79
C SER A 89 -16.26 -17.39 7.21
N TYR A 90 -15.22 -16.60 6.87
CA TYR A 90 -14.04 -17.11 6.17
C TYR A 90 -12.82 -17.29 7.05
N CYS A 91 -12.74 -16.55 8.15
CA CYS A 91 -11.59 -16.58 9.05
C CYS A 91 -11.90 -17.09 10.44
N GLY A 92 -13.19 -17.30 10.79
CA GLY A 92 -13.61 -17.64 12.15
C GLY A 92 -13.30 -16.53 13.16
N ILE A 93 -13.18 -15.27 12.71
CA ILE A 93 -12.85 -14.13 13.56
C ILE A 93 -14.14 -13.45 14.02
N THR A 94 -14.37 -13.43 15.33
CA THR A 94 -15.41 -12.63 15.96
C THR A 94 -14.82 -11.32 16.45
N THR A 95 -15.33 -10.20 15.93
CA THR A 95 -14.93 -8.86 16.39
C THR A 95 -15.76 -8.46 17.59
N THR A 96 -15.12 -7.93 18.65
CA THR A 96 -15.80 -7.45 19.86
C THR A 96 -16.17 -5.99 19.76
N LYS A 97 -15.34 -5.19 19.05
CA LYS A 97 -15.55 -3.75 18.91
C LYS A 97 -14.99 -3.24 17.59
N PHE A 98 -15.74 -2.39 16.90
CA PHE A 98 -15.21 -1.54 15.83
C PHE A 98 -14.50 -0.33 16.44
N ILE A 99 -13.29 -0.02 15.96
CA ILE A 99 -12.48 1.09 16.46
C ILE A 99 -12.49 2.26 15.49
N LYS A 100 -12.06 2.03 14.25
CA LYS A 100 -11.87 3.10 13.28
C LYS A 100 -11.86 2.60 11.84
N LEU A 101 -12.23 3.49 10.92
CA LEU A 101 -12.13 3.30 9.48
C LEU A 101 -11.37 4.48 8.88
N TYR A 102 -10.47 4.19 7.94
CA TYR A 102 -9.73 5.16 7.17
C TYR A 102 -9.91 4.90 5.67
N HIS A 103 -10.34 5.92 4.95
CA HIS A 103 -10.29 5.93 3.49
C HIS A 103 -8.91 6.41 3.05
N ILE A 104 -8.24 5.62 2.21
CA ILE A 104 -6.91 5.91 1.66
C ILE A 104 -7.06 6.07 0.14
N PRO A 105 -7.28 7.28 -0.35
CA PRO A 105 -7.58 7.51 -1.77
C PRO A 105 -6.36 7.31 -2.68
N ARG A 106 -5.16 7.37 -2.14
CA ARG A 106 -3.89 7.18 -2.86
C ARG A 106 -3.05 6.12 -2.16
N ALA A 107 -3.53 4.88 -2.17
CA ALA A 107 -2.87 3.76 -1.50
C ALA A 107 -1.69 3.22 -2.32
N LEU A 108 -1.88 3.04 -3.61
CA LEU A 108 -0.86 2.56 -4.55
C LEU A 108 -1.00 3.26 -5.91
N PRO A 109 0.10 3.52 -6.64
CA PRO A 109 0.02 4.00 -8.01
C PRO A 109 -0.63 2.94 -8.90
N LYS A 110 -1.53 3.37 -9.79
CA LYS A 110 -2.09 2.53 -10.83
C LYS A 110 -1.16 2.57 -12.04
N LEU A 111 -0.28 1.58 -12.13
CA LEU A 111 0.70 1.47 -13.19
C LEU A 111 0.22 0.47 -14.25
N ASN A 112 0.30 0.87 -15.53
CA ASN A 112 -0.08 0.01 -16.65
C ASN A 112 1.00 -1.02 -16.98
N ASN A 113 2.28 -0.64 -16.80
CA ASN A 113 3.43 -1.50 -17.03
C ASN A 113 4.27 -1.59 -15.75
N LEU A 114 4.39 -2.77 -15.21
CA LEU A 114 5.24 -3.04 -14.05
C LEU A 114 6.66 -3.33 -14.52
N LYS A 115 7.62 -2.55 -14.02
CA LYS A 115 9.06 -2.77 -14.21
C LYS A 115 9.69 -3.17 -12.87
N TYR A 116 10.76 -3.93 -12.94
CA TYR A 116 11.51 -4.35 -11.74
C TYR A 116 12.93 -3.77 -11.71
N ASP A 117 13.37 -3.14 -12.80
CA ASP A 117 14.60 -2.40 -12.91
C ASP A 117 14.46 -1.32 -13.99
N MET A 118 15.41 -0.38 -14.04
CA MET A 118 15.49 0.69 -15.03
C MET A 118 16.94 1.14 -15.21
N MET A 119 17.23 1.75 -16.36
CA MET A 119 18.54 2.35 -16.61
C MET A 119 18.65 3.71 -15.92
N PRO A 120 19.87 4.15 -15.50
CA PRO A 120 20.08 5.50 -14.98
C PRO A 120 19.54 6.61 -15.88
N SER A 121 19.72 6.48 -17.20
CA SER A 121 19.22 7.43 -18.19
C SER A 121 17.69 7.55 -18.24
N GLU A 122 16.94 6.51 -17.88
CA GLU A 122 15.47 6.54 -17.84
C GLU A 122 14.93 7.41 -16.70
N THR A 123 15.75 7.77 -15.71
CA THR A 123 15.38 8.66 -14.61
C THR A 123 15.47 10.14 -15.01
N GLN A 124 16.18 10.44 -16.08
CA GLN A 124 16.47 11.81 -16.49
C GLN A 124 15.28 12.45 -17.23
N LEU A 125 14.74 13.54 -16.69
CA LEU A 125 13.65 14.32 -17.30
C LEU A 125 14.17 15.49 -18.14
N THR A 126 15.24 16.15 -17.65
CA THR A 126 15.96 17.23 -18.34
C THR A 126 17.44 17.10 -18.03
N ASN A 127 18.29 17.94 -18.64
CA ASN A 127 19.74 17.91 -18.40
C ASN A 127 20.15 18.01 -16.91
N SER A 128 19.26 18.52 -16.03
CA SER A 128 19.55 18.74 -14.61
C SER A 128 18.48 18.19 -13.66
N LEU A 129 17.45 17.50 -14.18
CA LEU A 129 16.34 16.99 -13.38
C LEU A 129 16.21 15.48 -13.56
N PHE A 130 16.24 14.76 -12.45
CA PHE A 130 16.10 13.32 -12.40
C PHE A 130 14.91 12.95 -11.49
N LEU A 131 14.16 11.92 -11.87
CA LEU A 131 12.98 11.46 -11.16
C LEU A 131 13.24 10.12 -10.48
N ALA A 132 12.89 10.03 -9.21
CA ALA A 132 12.91 8.80 -8.43
C ALA A 132 11.58 8.61 -7.70
N GLY A 133 11.24 7.36 -7.40
CA GLY A 133 10.05 6.99 -6.66
C GLY A 133 9.51 5.64 -7.09
N ASP A 134 8.64 5.07 -6.27
CA ASP A 134 8.01 3.78 -6.53
C ASP A 134 7.14 3.79 -7.80
N THR A 135 6.61 4.95 -8.18
CA THR A 135 5.82 5.16 -9.40
C THR A 135 6.60 4.88 -10.69
N GLN A 136 7.93 4.87 -10.62
CA GLN A 136 8.79 4.63 -11.78
C GLN A 136 8.89 3.14 -12.17
N LEU A 137 8.55 2.23 -11.25
CA LEU A 137 8.71 0.78 -11.43
C LEU A 137 7.43 0.00 -11.14
N ASN A 138 7.15 -0.34 -9.87
CA ASN A 138 6.04 -1.25 -9.53
C ASN A 138 5.26 -0.91 -8.25
N GLY A 139 5.39 0.30 -7.72
CA GLY A 139 4.63 0.74 -6.56
C GLY A 139 5.03 0.07 -5.24
N SER A 140 6.28 -0.38 -5.09
CA SER A 140 6.79 -1.02 -3.87
C SER A 140 7.93 -0.24 -3.24
N LEU A 141 8.25 -0.54 -1.96
CA LEU A 141 9.42 0.03 -1.28
C LEU A 141 10.72 -0.30 -2.03
N ASN A 142 10.86 -1.54 -2.52
CA ASN A 142 12.02 -1.93 -3.31
C ASN A 142 12.13 -1.11 -4.60
N ALA A 143 11.02 -0.85 -5.28
CA ALA A 143 10.97 0.01 -6.46
C ALA A 143 11.43 1.44 -6.15
N ALA A 144 11.00 2.00 -5.01
CA ALA A 144 11.46 3.32 -4.56
C ALA A 144 12.97 3.36 -4.35
N LEU A 145 13.54 2.33 -3.71
CA LEU A 145 14.99 2.23 -3.46
C LEU A 145 15.77 2.07 -4.77
N ILE A 146 15.36 1.16 -5.65
CA ILE A 146 16.02 0.94 -6.95
C ILE A 146 15.97 2.21 -7.80
N SER A 147 14.81 2.83 -7.93
CA SER A 147 14.70 4.06 -8.72
C SER A 147 15.54 5.21 -8.16
N GLY A 148 15.67 5.30 -6.82
CA GLY A 148 16.55 6.27 -6.16
C GLY A 148 18.02 6.04 -6.48
N GLU A 149 18.50 4.79 -6.44
CA GLU A 149 19.85 4.40 -6.82
C GLU A 149 20.12 4.76 -8.30
N ARG A 150 19.20 4.39 -9.20
CA ARG A 150 19.34 4.69 -10.62
C ARG A 150 19.38 6.20 -10.92
N ALA A 151 18.56 6.98 -10.21
CA ALA A 151 18.58 8.44 -10.34
C ALA A 151 19.92 9.03 -9.87
N ALA A 152 20.49 8.54 -8.77
CA ALA A 152 21.80 8.96 -8.30
C ALA A 152 22.92 8.64 -9.31
N LEU A 153 22.90 7.43 -9.89
CA LEU A 153 23.85 7.05 -10.95
C LEU A 153 23.67 7.93 -12.19
N GLY A 154 22.46 8.24 -12.62
CA GLY A 154 22.18 9.13 -13.74
C GLY A 154 22.74 10.54 -13.52
N VAL A 155 22.64 11.09 -12.32
CA VAL A 155 23.25 12.36 -11.94
C VAL A 155 24.78 12.30 -12.06
N ILE A 156 25.41 11.23 -11.55
CA ILE A 156 26.87 11.03 -11.60
C ILE A 156 27.34 10.96 -13.07
N GLU A 157 26.65 10.19 -13.92
CA GLU A 157 26.96 10.06 -15.34
C GLU A 157 26.85 11.41 -16.06
N ALA A 158 25.77 12.17 -15.81
CA ALA A 158 25.56 13.49 -16.41
C ALA A 158 26.66 14.50 -16.03
N ILE A 159 27.08 14.52 -14.76
CA ILE A 159 28.16 15.42 -14.28
C ILE A 159 29.51 15.00 -14.89
N SER A 160 29.77 13.69 -14.99
CA SER A 160 31.04 13.17 -15.55
C SER A 160 31.15 13.43 -17.04
N SER A 161 30.05 13.41 -17.77
CA SER A 161 30.00 13.67 -19.21
C SER A 161 30.09 15.16 -19.59
N ALA A 162 29.86 16.05 -18.61
CA ALA A 162 29.92 17.50 -18.79
C ALA A 162 31.35 18.10 -18.59
N LYS A 163 32.31 17.25 -18.24
CA LYS A 163 33.75 17.61 -18.13
C LYS A 163 34.49 17.29 -19.43
#